data_96231ccf58e59829d2090c965d0cf22e
#
_entry.id   96231ccf58e59829d2090c965d0cf22e
#
_cell.length_a   1.000
_cell.length_b   1.000
_cell.length_c   1.000
_cell.angle_alpha   90.00
_cell.angle_beta   90.00
_cell.angle_gamma   90.00
#
_symmetry.space_group_name_H-M   'P 1'
#
loop_
_entity.id
_entity.type
_entity.pdbx_description
1 polymer ?
#
loop_
_entity_poly.entity_id
_entity_poly.type
_entity_poly.pdbx_seq_one_letter_code
_entity_poly.pdbx_strand_id
1 'polypeptide(L)'
;MNPPPATAERLRFLTRIAGKESRHLTGTARRLFTSPFTPARVAQLEAEPELAERVDAFVSRFGRLQDTLGDKLLPLLLTALGEKAAAMIDNLDRAERLGLIPSVEHWMEMRRLRNQMIHGYVEDAAVLSSALEAANSYVSVLTSVTTKLTTEIERRGWA
;
A
#
# COMPACT_ATOMS: atom_id res chain seq x y z
N MET A 1 -10.16 5.06 26.33
CA MET A 1 -11.18 6.04 25.85
C MET A 1 -11.57 5.68 24.44
N ASN A 2 -12.86 5.69 24.15
CA ASN A 2 -13.35 5.33 22.82
C ASN A 2 -13.41 6.56 21.92
N PRO A 3 -13.14 6.42 20.62
CA PRO A 3 -13.32 7.51 19.68
C PRO A 3 -14.82 7.86 19.53
N PRO A 4 -15.14 9.05 19.02
CA PRO A 4 -16.54 9.38 18.70
C PRO A 4 -17.16 8.32 17.77
N PRO A 5 -18.48 8.10 17.84
CA PRO A 5 -19.14 7.07 17.01
C PRO A 5 -18.88 7.22 15.51
N ALA A 6 -18.84 8.43 14.98
CA ALA A 6 -18.56 8.68 13.58
C ALA A 6 -17.14 8.25 13.20
N THR A 7 -16.17 8.47 14.09
CA THR A 7 -14.78 8.04 13.90
C THR A 7 -14.69 6.51 13.90
N ALA A 8 -15.34 5.85 14.85
CA ALA A 8 -15.37 4.40 14.92
C ALA A 8 -16.01 3.78 13.67
N GLU A 9 -17.09 4.36 13.18
CA GLU A 9 -17.74 3.91 11.94
C GLU A 9 -16.80 4.05 10.73
N ARG A 10 -16.09 5.18 10.64
CA ARG A 10 -15.15 5.43 9.57
C ARG A 10 -13.95 4.47 9.64
N LEU A 11 -13.47 4.17 10.85
CA LEU A 11 -12.41 3.17 11.05
C LEU A 11 -12.87 1.79 10.53
N ARG A 12 -14.07 1.36 10.89
CA ARG A 12 -14.64 0.09 10.40
C ARG A 12 -14.71 0.05 8.89
N PHE A 13 -15.21 1.12 8.27
CA PHE A 13 -15.30 1.23 6.83
C PHE A 13 -13.93 1.10 6.16
N LEU A 14 -12.95 1.89 6.62
CA LEU A 14 -11.60 1.88 6.05
C LEU A 14 -10.90 0.54 6.26
N THR A 15 -11.14 -0.12 7.39
CA THR A 15 -10.61 -1.46 7.66
C THR A 15 -11.12 -2.47 6.63
N ARG A 16 -12.43 -2.43 6.31
CA ARG A 16 -13.01 -3.31 5.30
C ARG A 16 -12.42 -3.03 3.90
N ILE A 17 -12.28 -1.77 3.56
CA ILE A 17 -11.71 -1.36 2.26
C ILE A 17 -10.26 -1.82 2.15
N ALA A 18 -9.44 -1.53 3.17
CA ALA A 18 -8.03 -1.94 3.19
C ALA A 18 -7.89 -3.46 3.08
N GLY A 19 -8.74 -4.22 3.77
CA GLY A 19 -8.73 -5.68 3.68
C GLY A 19 -9.02 -6.19 2.27
N LYS A 20 -10.00 -5.61 1.58
CA LYS A 20 -10.31 -5.96 0.19
C LYS A 20 -9.15 -5.58 -0.75
N GLU A 21 -8.63 -4.37 -0.60
CA GLU A 21 -7.52 -3.89 -1.43
C GLU A 21 -6.26 -4.75 -1.23
N SER A 22 -6.00 -5.17 0.00
CA SER A 22 -4.88 -6.07 0.34
C SER A 22 -5.03 -7.42 -0.38
N ARG A 23 -6.21 -8.02 -0.35
CA ARG A 23 -6.48 -9.29 -1.04
C ARG A 23 -6.36 -9.14 -2.57
N HIS A 24 -6.90 -8.07 -3.13
CA HIS A 24 -6.82 -7.83 -4.57
C HIS A 24 -5.38 -7.62 -5.03
N LEU A 25 -4.59 -6.87 -4.28
CA LEU A 25 -3.18 -6.66 -4.58
C LEU A 25 -2.41 -7.99 -4.51
N THR A 26 -2.60 -8.76 -3.45
CA THR A 26 -1.95 -10.08 -3.28
C THR A 26 -2.27 -11.01 -4.44
N GLY A 27 -3.55 -11.09 -4.84
CA GLY A 27 -3.97 -11.92 -5.95
C GLY A 27 -3.35 -11.50 -7.28
N THR A 28 -3.32 -10.18 -7.55
CA THR A 28 -2.69 -9.66 -8.76
C THR A 28 -1.19 -9.92 -8.78
N ALA A 29 -0.51 -9.66 -7.66
CA ALA A 29 0.92 -9.92 -7.55
C ALA A 29 1.25 -11.39 -7.80
N ARG A 30 0.48 -12.29 -7.21
CA ARG A 30 0.66 -13.73 -7.36
C ARG A 30 0.54 -14.18 -8.83
N ARG A 31 -0.42 -13.63 -9.57
CA ARG A 31 -0.60 -13.94 -10.98
C ARG A 31 0.44 -13.29 -11.88
N LEU A 32 0.87 -12.08 -11.53
CA LEU A 32 1.78 -11.28 -12.36
C LEU A 32 3.23 -11.74 -12.24
N PHE A 33 3.67 -12.08 -11.02
CA PHE A 33 5.07 -12.40 -10.72
C PHE A 33 5.34 -13.91 -10.71
N THR A 34 4.72 -14.65 -11.64
CA THR A 34 5.02 -16.07 -11.86
C THR A 34 6.42 -16.27 -12.46
N SER A 35 6.93 -15.23 -13.11
CA SER A 35 8.33 -15.11 -13.54
C SER A 35 8.80 -13.68 -13.31
N PRO A 36 10.13 -13.45 -13.17
CA PRO A 36 10.66 -12.11 -12.92
C PRO A 36 10.36 -11.14 -14.06
N PHE A 37 10.15 -9.87 -13.69
CA PHE A 37 10.08 -8.79 -14.67
C PHE A 37 11.50 -8.32 -15.01
N THR A 38 11.96 -8.80 -16.14
CA THR A 38 13.21 -8.33 -16.75
C THR A 38 12.90 -7.18 -17.71
N PRO A 39 13.89 -6.39 -18.14
CA PRO A 39 13.66 -5.40 -19.20
C PRO A 39 13.09 -6.00 -20.47
N ALA A 40 13.47 -7.23 -20.82
CA ALA A 40 12.92 -7.94 -21.97
C ALA A 40 11.43 -8.24 -21.81
N ARG A 41 11.00 -8.65 -20.62
CA ARG A 41 9.59 -8.91 -20.33
C ARG A 41 8.77 -7.61 -20.37
N VAL A 42 9.32 -6.51 -19.86
CA VAL A 42 8.70 -5.20 -19.96
C VAL A 42 8.53 -4.76 -21.42
N ALA A 43 9.54 -5.02 -22.27
CA ALA A 43 9.46 -4.70 -23.68
C ALA A 43 8.35 -5.47 -24.42
N GLN A 44 7.90 -6.61 -23.87
CA GLN A 44 6.81 -7.42 -24.44
C GLN A 44 5.43 -6.83 -24.17
N LEU A 45 5.30 -5.85 -23.27
CA LEU A 45 3.99 -5.31 -22.86
C LEU A 45 3.20 -4.73 -24.03
N GLU A 46 3.86 -4.10 -24.99
CA GLU A 46 3.17 -3.55 -26.16
C GLU A 46 2.53 -4.64 -27.03
N ALA A 47 3.14 -5.81 -27.11
CA ALA A 47 2.65 -6.94 -27.91
C ALA A 47 1.70 -7.85 -27.11
N GLU A 48 1.59 -7.67 -25.81
CA GLU A 48 0.80 -8.52 -24.92
C GLU A 48 -0.18 -7.67 -24.08
N PRO A 49 -1.34 -7.30 -24.66
CA PRO A 49 -2.30 -6.43 -23.98
C PRO A 49 -2.79 -6.97 -22.63
N GLU A 50 -2.98 -8.29 -22.49
CA GLU A 50 -3.40 -8.88 -21.22
C GLU A 50 -2.35 -8.71 -20.14
N LEU A 51 -1.08 -8.89 -20.48
CA LEU A 51 0.02 -8.67 -19.54
C LEU A 51 0.12 -7.20 -19.15
N ALA A 52 -0.01 -6.29 -20.12
CA ALA A 52 -0.01 -4.86 -19.87
C ALA A 52 -1.15 -4.45 -18.91
N GLU A 53 -2.34 -5.00 -19.10
CA GLU A 53 -3.48 -4.73 -18.22
C GLU A 53 -3.25 -5.24 -16.80
N ARG A 54 -2.56 -6.38 -16.65
CA ARG A 54 -2.20 -6.91 -15.33
C ARG A 54 -1.16 -6.03 -14.64
N VAL A 55 -0.19 -5.51 -15.38
CA VAL A 55 0.77 -4.55 -14.84
C VAL A 55 0.05 -3.29 -14.37
N ASP A 56 -0.86 -2.75 -15.18
CA ASP A 56 -1.65 -1.58 -14.78
C ASP A 56 -2.48 -1.85 -13.53
N ALA A 57 -3.09 -3.04 -13.44
CA ALA A 57 -3.83 -3.43 -12.25
C ALA A 57 -2.91 -3.50 -11.03
N PHE A 58 -1.72 -4.07 -11.15
CA PHE A 58 -0.76 -4.14 -10.06
C PHE A 58 -0.36 -2.75 -9.58
N VAL A 59 0.03 -1.86 -10.49
CA VAL A 59 0.43 -0.49 -10.16
C VAL A 59 -0.70 0.26 -9.46
N SER A 60 -1.91 0.17 -10.00
CA SER A 60 -3.09 0.82 -9.44
C SER A 60 -3.42 0.28 -8.04
N ARG A 61 -3.41 -1.03 -7.88
CA ARG A 61 -3.75 -1.68 -6.60
C ARG A 61 -2.70 -1.44 -5.54
N PHE A 62 -1.43 -1.45 -5.92
CA PHE A 62 -0.32 -1.12 -5.02
C PHE A 62 -0.48 0.32 -4.49
N GLY A 63 -0.68 1.28 -5.38
CA GLY A 63 -0.84 2.68 -4.99
C GLY A 63 -2.11 2.94 -4.18
N ARG A 64 -3.21 2.29 -4.54
CA ARG A 64 -4.49 2.46 -3.83
C ARG A 64 -4.41 1.96 -2.39
N LEU A 65 -3.83 0.78 -2.16
CA LEU A 65 -3.66 0.26 -0.80
C LEU A 65 -2.75 1.17 0.01
N GLN A 66 -1.66 1.63 -0.57
CA GLN A 66 -0.75 2.57 0.08
C GLN A 66 -1.47 3.85 0.49
N ASP A 67 -2.30 4.42 -0.38
CA ASP A 67 -3.08 5.62 -0.09
C ASP A 67 -4.12 5.36 1.01
N THR A 68 -4.83 4.26 0.94
CA THR A 68 -5.83 3.90 1.96
C THR A 68 -5.19 3.78 3.33
N LEU A 69 -4.06 3.09 3.42
CA LEU A 69 -3.36 2.89 4.69
C LEU A 69 -2.71 4.19 5.19
N GLY A 70 -1.90 4.83 4.35
CA GLY A 70 -1.05 5.95 4.77
C GLY A 70 -1.77 7.29 4.85
N ASP A 71 -2.72 7.53 3.96
CA ASP A 71 -3.39 8.84 3.86
C ASP A 71 -4.75 8.88 4.55
N LYS A 72 -5.36 7.73 4.81
CA LYS A 72 -6.71 7.65 5.37
C LYS A 72 -6.79 6.89 6.69
N LEU A 73 -6.44 5.61 6.69
CA LEU A 73 -6.61 4.77 7.87
C LEU A 73 -5.64 5.14 9.00
N LEU A 74 -4.35 5.28 8.69
CA LEU A 74 -3.34 5.60 9.69
C LEU A 74 -3.58 6.94 10.38
N PRO A 75 -3.83 8.05 9.66
CA PRO A 75 -4.11 9.33 10.32
C PRO A 75 -5.34 9.27 11.23
N LEU A 76 -6.38 8.58 10.80
CA LEU A 76 -7.60 8.44 11.58
C LEU A 76 -7.37 7.60 12.85
N LEU A 77 -6.61 6.50 12.71
CA LEU A 77 -6.24 5.67 13.86
C LEU A 77 -5.41 6.47 14.87
N LEU A 78 -4.42 7.23 14.41
CA LEU A 78 -3.61 8.08 15.28
C LEU A 78 -4.47 9.08 16.04
N THR A 79 -5.41 9.72 15.37
CA THR A 79 -6.37 10.63 16.02
C THR A 79 -7.20 9.90 17.06
N ALA A 80 -7.70 8.71 16.75
CA ALA A 80 -8.47 7.90 17.69
C ALA A 80 -7.64 7.47 18.90
N LEU A 81 -6.33 7.30 18.74
CA LEU A 81 -5.40 6.99 19.82
C LEU A 81 -5.03 8.21 20.67
N GLY A 82 -5.57 9.38 20.34
CA GLY A 82 -5.29 10.62 21.08
C GLY A 82 -4.06 11.37 20.57
N GLU A 83 -3.50 10.95 19.45
CA GLU A 83 -2.37 11.66 18.86
C GLU A 83 -2.82 12.91 18.12
N LYS A 84 -1.99 13.93 18.11
CA LYS A 84 -2.30 15.18 17.44
C LYS A 84 -2.20 15.00 15.92
N ALA A 85 -3.20 15.49 15.18
CA ALA A 85 -3.15 15.52 13.72
C ALA A 85 -1.93 16.29 13.24
N ALA A 86 -1.21 15.74 12.27
CA ALA A 86 0.06 16.28 11.79
C ALA A 86 0.23 16.02 10.29
N ALA A 87 1.30 16.56 9.71
CA ALA A 87 1.71 16.27 8.35
C ALA A 87 2.03 14.78 8.19
N MET A 88 1.98 14.29 6.95
CA MET A 88 2.17 12.86 6.66
C MET A 88 3.46 12.29 7.25
N ILE A 89 4.57 12.99 7.09
CA ILE A 89 5.87 12.49 7.59
C ILE A 89 5.88 12.35 9.11
N ASP A 90 5.26 13.28 9.82
CA ASP A 90 5.16 13.22 11.28
C ASP A 90 4.23 12.09 11.73
N ASN A 91 3.16 11.84 10.99
CA ASN A 91 2.26 10.71 11.25
C ASN A 91 2.98 9.38 11.05
N LEU A 92 3.80 9.26 10.00
CA LEU A 92 4.60 8.06 9.76
C LEU A 92 5.63 7.83 10.86
N ASP A 93 6.28 8.90 11.32
CA ASP A 93 7.23 8.82 12.45
C ASP A 93 6.55 8.29 13.72
N ARG A 94 5.37 8.80 14.03
CA ARG A 94 4.60 8.32 15.18
C ARG A 94 4.17 6.88 15.03
N ALA A 95 3.71 6.52 13.83
CA ALA A 95 3.28 5.16 13.54
C ALA A 95 4.44 4.17 13.71
N GLU A 96 5.64 4.55 13.28
CA GLU A 96 6.83 3.72 13.49
C GLU A 96 7.14 3.57 14.98
N ARG A 97 7.13 4.66 15.74
CA ARG A 97 7.36 4.63 17.20
C ARG A 97 6.33 3.81 17.95
N LEU A 98 5.09 3.82 17.48
CA LEU A 98 3.99 3.02 18.07
C LEU A 98 3.97 1.57 17.59
N GLY A 99 4.87 1.21 16.67
CA GLY A 99 4.93 -0.14 16.11
C GLY A 99 3.82 -0.46 15.12
N LEU A 100 3.15 0.56 14.58
CA LEU A 100 2.05 0.38 13.62
C LEU A 100 2.56 0.16 12.21
N ILE A 101 3.71 0.74 11.87
CA ILE A 101 4.44 0.45 10.63
C ILE A 101 5.88 0.07 10.97
N PRO A 102 6.55 -0.74 10.13
CA PRO A 102 7.91 -1.19 10.43
C PRO A 102 8.97 -0.11 10.22
N SER A 103 8.78 0.78 9.24
CA SER A 103 9.81 1.75 8.87
C SER A 103 9.23 2.90 8.04
N VAL A 104 9.52 4.13 8.46
CA VAL A 104 9.22 5.34 7.68
C VAL A 104 9.98 5.31 6.36
N GLU A 105 11.25 4.93 6.41
CA GLU A 105 12.11 4.85 5.22
C GLU A 105 11.54 3.90 4.17
N HIS A 106 11.10 2.71 4.57
CA HIS A 106 10.45 1.77 3.66
C HIS A 106 9.14 2.32 3.10
N TRP A 107 8.37 3.03 3.92
CA TRP A 107 7.12 3.64 3.46
C TRP A 107 7.36 4.67 2.36
N MET A 108 8.36 5.52 2.56
CA MET A 108 8.73 6.53 1.56
C MET A 108 9.30 5.88 0.30
N GLU A 109 10.03 4.77 0.44
CA GLU A 109 10.50 3.99 -0.70
C GLU A 109 9.34 3.42 -1.52
N MET A 110 8.30 2.89 -0.86
CA MET A 110 7.10 2.42 -1.55
C MET A 110 6.41 3.55 -2.32
N ARG A 111 6.36 4.75 -1.78
CA ARG A 111 5.81 5.92 -2.48
C ARG A 111 6.64 6.29 -3.71
N ARG A 112 7.95 6.23 -3.58
CA ARG A 112 8.87 6.48 -4.69
C ARG A 112 8.68 5.45 -5.81
N LEU A 113 8.58 4.18 -5.45
CA LEU A 113 8.35 3.08 -6.40
C LEU A 113 7.03 3.25 -7.15
N ARG A 114 5.97 3.63 -6.44
CA ARG A 114 4.68 3.92 -7.08
C ARG A 114 4.82 4.98 -8.17
N ASN A 115 5.51 6.07 -7.86
CA ASN A 115 5.73 7.15 -8.82
C ASN A 115 6.57 6.67 -10.01
N GLN A 116 7.60 5.87 -9.77
CA GLN A 116 8.41 5.29 -10.83
C GLN A 116 7.60 4.36 -11.73
N MET A 117 6.73 3.52 -11.17
CA MET A 117 5.89 2.62 -11.97
C MET A 117 4.91 3.38 -12.86
N ILE A 118 4.36 4.50 -12.37
CA ILE A 118 3.43 5.33 -13.14
C ILE A 118 4.17 6.04 -14.28
N HIS A 119 5.32 6.62 -14.01
CA HIS A 119 6.06 7.42 -14.99
C HIS A 119 7.02 6.59 -15.84
N GLY A 120 7.64 5.58 -15.29
CA GLY A 120 8.58 4.70 -15.99
C GLY A 120 7.95 3.84 -17.08
N TYR A 121 6.64 3.60 -16.99
CA TYR A 121 5.90 2.83 -17.99
C TYR A 121 6.04 3.42 -19.40
N VAL A 122 6.23 4.72 -19.52
CA VAL A 122 6.28 5.43 -20.79
C VAL A 122 7.69 5.57 -21.34
N GLU A 123 8.74 5.54 -20.52
CA GLU A 123 10.06 6.01 -20.91
C GLU A 123 11.19 4.99 -20.88
N ASP A 124 11.25 4.08 -19.91
CA ASP A 124 12.42 3.22 -19.73
C ASP A 124 12.06 1.83 -19.18
N ALA A 125 12.27 0.81 -20.02
CA ALA A 125 11.97 -0.58 -19.66
C ALA A 125 12.80 -1.07 -18.46
N ALA A 126 14.05 -0.64 -18.33
CA ALA A 126 14.90 -1.04 -17.21
C ALA A 126 14.41 -0.42 -15.90
N VAL A 127 13.98 0.84 -15.92
CA VAL A 127 13.42 1.52 -14.74
C VAL A 127 12.12 0.85 -14.32
N LEU A 128 11.20 0.57 -15.24
CA LEU A 128 9.94 -0.09 -14.92
C LEU A 128 10.17 -1.51 -14.40
N SER A 129 11.04 -2.28 -15.04
CA SER A 129 11.42 -3.63 -14.61
C SER A 129 11.91 -3.63 -13.15
N SER A 130 12.86 -2.76 -12.85
CA SER A 130 13.43 -2.63 -11.51
C SER A 130 12.39 -2.19 -10.47
N ALA A 131 11.55 -1.22 -10.83
CA ALA A 131 10.50 -0.72 -9.94
C ALA A 131 9.43 -1.79 -9.65
N LEU A 132 9.02 -2.55 -10.65
CA LEU A 132 8.04 -3.64 -10.49
C LEU A 132 8.56 -4.72 -9.54
N GLU A 133 9.81 -5.16 -9.73
CA GLU A 133 10.42 -6.16 -8.86
C GLU A 133 10.55 -5.66 -7.42
N ALA A 134 11.01 -4.44 -7.23
CA ALA A 134 11.12 -3.84 -5.91
C ALA A 134 9.74 -3.69 -5.24
N ALA A 135 8.73 -3.22 -5.99
CA ALA A 135 7.37 -3.08 -5.48
C ALA A 135 6.78 -4.44 -5.08
N ASN A 136 7.03 -5.49 -5.87
CA ASN A 136 6.58 -6.82 -5.50
C ASN A 136 7.16 -7.26 -4.16
N SER A 137 8.41 -6.94 -3.87
CA SER A 137 9.04 -7.25 -2.58
C SER A 137 8.38 -6.52 -1.41
N TYR A 138 7.73 -5.40 -1.66
CA TYR A 138 7.02 -4.63 -0.63
C TYR A 138 5.54 -5.00 -0.47
N VAL A 139 4.99 -5.87 -1.31
CA VAL A 139 3.58 -6.30 -1.17
C VAL A 139 3.34 -6.91 0.22
N SER A 140 4.26 -7.73 0.71
CA SER A 140 4.16 -8.33 2.04
C SER A 140 4.19 -7.29 3.16
N VAL A 141 4.91 -6.18 2.99
CA VAL A 141 4.92 -5.08 3.96
C VAL A 141 3.54 -4.41 4.00
N LEU A 142 2.96 -4.09 2.84
CA LEU A 142 1.63 -3.49 2.78
C LEU A 142 0.55 -4.39 3.38
N THR A 143 0.59 -5.68 3.10
CA THR A 143 -0.37 -6.63 3.66
C THR A 143 -0.18 -6.80 5.16
N SER A 144 1.06 -6.82 5.64
CA SER A 144 1.37 -6.88 7.08
C SER A 144 0.90 -5.62 7.82
N VAL A 145 1.09 -4.44 7.24
CA VAL A 145 0.59 -3.19 7.81
C VAL A 145 -0.94 -3.21 7.87
N THR A 146 -1.59 -3.67 6.81
CA THR A 146 -3.07 -3.83 6.81
C THR A 146 -3.53 -4.68 7.98
N THR A 147 -2.91 -5.84 8.19
CA THR A 147 -3.23 -6.73 9.30
C THR A 147 -2.95 -6.07 10.65
N LYS A 148 -1.81 -5.39 10.77
CA LYS A 148 -1.42 -4.73 12.02
C LYS A 148 -2.42 -3.65 12.43
N LEU A 149 -2.81 -2.78 11.50
CA LEU A 149 -3.77 -1.71 11.79
C LEU A 149 -5.16 -2.28 12.09
N THR A 150 -5.59 -3.27 11.32
CA THR A 150 -6.88 -3.94 11.54
C THR A 150 -6.93 -4.59 12.93
N THR A 151 -5.90 -5.34 13.28
CA THR A 151 -5.81 -6.01 14.58
C THR A 151 -5.82 -5.00 15.73
N GLU A 152 -5.11 -3.89 15.59
CA GLU A 152 -5.10 -2.84 16.62
C GLU A 152 -6.49 -2.24 16.83
N ILE A 153 -7.21 -1.98 15.75
CA ILE A 153 -8.56 -1.42 15.79
C ILE A 153 -9.55 -2.42 16.41
N GLU A 154 -9.48 -3.69 16.02
CA GLU A 154 -10.32 -4.76 16.55
C GLU A 154 -10.06 -5.00 18.03
N ARG A 155 -8.79 -5.06 18.41
CA ARG A 155 -8.40 -5.28 19.82
C ARG A 155 -8.94 -4.20 20.75
N ARG A 156 -9.13 -3.00 20.23
CA ARG A 156 -9.71 -1.89 21.00
C ARG A 156 -11.23 -1.87 20.99
N GLY A 157 -11.86 -2.78 20.25
CA GLY A 157 -13.31 -2.82 20.12
C GLY A 157 -13.88 -1.70 19.24
N TRP A 158 -13.06 -1.11 18.36
CA TRP A 158 -13.46 -0.01 17.49
C TRP A 158 -13.96 -0.48 16.12
N ALA A 159 -13.77 -1.77 15.81
CA ALA A 159 -14.25 -2.37 14.57
C ALA A 159 -14.92 -3.72 14.83
#